data_b8c8c87b1947454f426c27de98dc2da6
#
_entry.id   b8c8c87b1947454f426c27de98dc2da6
#
_cell.length_a   1.000
_cell.length_b   1.000
_cell.length_c   1.000
_cell.angle_alpha   90.00
_cell.angle_beta   90.00
_cell.angle_gamma   90.00
#
_symmetry.space_group_name_H-M   'P 1'
#
loop_
_entity.id
_entity.type
_entity.pdbx_description
1 polymer ?
#
loop_
_entity_poly.entity_id
_entity_poly.type
_entity_poly.pdbx_seq_one_letter_code
_entity_poly.pdbx_strand_id
1 'polypeptide(L)'
;MDVRFINEQTIMIYFENEITEVTYQIVMSMMRWISEKNISEIQDIVPSYRAILIYFDDQAISASKLIENLELTKFDDKNIIDVKRHKRIIKIPVRYGGEFGPDIEEVAEYNQISTKQVIEKHTDKPYLIYMLGFMPGFPYLGGLDESLHTPRRNDPRLKIKAGSVGIANNQTGLYPLDSPGGWQIIGRTPITVFSSKRNPMTLYEAGDWIQFYEIDEKQYKQIEKDILEDKFNFADLVVTENDY
;
A
#
# COMPACT_ATOMS: atom_id res chain seq x y z
N MET A 1 -14.46 15.42 9.62
CA MET A 1 -13.91 15.85 8.32
C MET A 1 -13.47 17.31 8.41
N ASP A 2 -12.25 17.63 7.98
CA ASP A 2 -11.66 18.99 8.01
C ASP A 2 -11.11 19.32 6.62
N VAL A 3 -11.45 20.49 6.06
CA VAL A 3 -11.02 20.93 4.73
C VAL A 3 -10.01 22.05 4.87
N ARG A 4 -8.84 21.90 4.27
CA ARG A 4 -7.75 22.88 4.32
C ARG A 4 -7.30 23.32 2.94
N PHE A 5 -7.06 24.62 2.81
CA PHE A 5 -6.36 25.18 1.68
C PHE A 5 -4.86 24.91 1.85
N ILE A 6 -4.23 24.26 0.88
CA ILE A 6 -2.80 23.99 0.90
C ILE A 6 -2.03 25.05 0.14
N ASN A 7 -2.54 25.43 -1.03
CA ASN A 7 -2.10 26.55 -1.85
C ASN A 7 -3.23 27.00 -2.79
N GLU A 8 -2.94 27.84 -3.76
CA GLU A 8 -3.92 28.42 -4.68
C GLU A 8 -4.66 27.36 -5.52
N GLN A 9 -4.01 26.22 -5.84
CA GLN A 9 -4.49 25.17 -6.75
C GLN A 9 -4.82 23.87 -6.03
N THR A 10 -4.75 23.85 -4.69
CA THR A 10 -4.81 22.58 -3.96
C THR A 10 -5.60 22.70 -2.66
N ILE A 11 -6.57 21.85 -2.49
CA ILE A 11 -7.27 21.66 -1.20
C ILE A 11 -7.05 20.24 -0.70
N MET A 12 -7.09 20.08 0.62
CA MET A 12 -7.00 18.78 1.26
C MET A 12 -8.17 18.55 2.20
N ILE A 13 -8.79 17.38 2.08
CA ILE A 13 -9.86 16.90 2.95
C ILE A 13 -9.26 15.88 3.90
N TYR A 14 -9.29 16.16 5.21
CA TYR A 14 -8.83 15.24 6.26
C TYR A 14 -10.01 14.55 6.90
N PHE A 15 -9.83 13.24 7.15
CA PHE A 15 -10.73 12.40 7.94
C PHE A 15 -10.15 12.17 9.35
N GLU A 16 -10.76 11.26 10.13
CA GLU A 16 -10.30 10.91 11.46
C GLU A 16 -8.80 10.51 11.48
N ASN A 17 -8.12 10.79 12.59
CA ASN A 17 -6.67 10.53 12.71
C ASN A 17 -6.37 9.06 13.02
N GLU A 18 -6.98 8.16 12.27
CA GLU A 18 -6.81 6.72 12.41
C GLU A 18 -6.59 6.07 11.04
N ILE A 19 -5.66 5.11 10.99
CA ILE A 19 -5.41 4.29 9.81
C ILE A 19 -6.12 2.96 10.00
N THR A 20 -7.37 2.89 9.57
CA THR A 20 -8.24 1.73 9.67
C THR A 20 -8.91 1.43 8.34
N GLU A 21 -9.42 0.20 8.17
CA GLU A 21 -10.23 -0.15 7.00
C GLU A 21 -11.46 0.75 6.86
N VAL A 22 -12.09 1.13 7.98
CA VAL A 22 -13.24 2.04 7.98
C VAL A 22 -12.86 3.41 7.44
N THR A 23 -11.73 3.98 7.90
CA THR A 23 -11.23 5.26 7.35
C THR A 23 -10.93 5.14 5.86
N TYR A 24 -10.34 4.02 5.43
CA TYR A 24 -10.11 3.76 4.01
C TYR A 24 -11.42 3.74 3.21
N GLN A 25 -12.44 3.02 3.69
CA GLN A 25 -13.77 2.97 3.06
C GLN A 25 -14.38 4.37 2.90
N ILE A 26 -14.26 5.22 3.93
CA ILE A 26 -14.73 6.60 3.90
C ILE A 26 -13.95 7.41 2.85
N VAL A 27 -12.63 7.30 2.82
CA VAL A 27 -11.77 7.99 1.83
C VAL A 27 -12.16 7.60 0.41
N MET A 28 -12.28 6.30 0.12
CA MET A 28 -12.63 5.81 -1.21
C MET A 28 -14.05 6.19 -1.62
N SER A 29 -14.99 6.18 -0.68
CA SER A 29 -16.37 6.61 -0.92
C SER A 29 -16.46 8.10 -1.20
N MET A 30 -15.67 8.91 -0.50
CA MET A 30 -15.57 10.35 -0.77
C MET A 30 -14.90 10.62 -2.13
N MET A 31 -13.86 9.87 -2.49
CA MET A 31 -13.28 9.98 -3.84
C MET A 31 -14.32 9.74 -4.92
N ARG A 32 -15.14 8.69 -4.77
CA ARG A 32 -16.23 8.39 -5.69
C ARG A 32 -17.25 9.53 -5.73
N TRP A 33 -17.67 10.02 -4.56
CA TRP A 33 -18.58 11.16 -4.44
C TRP A 33 -18.07 12.39 -5.21
N ILE A 34 -16.78 12.73 -5.03
CA ILE A 34 -16.16 13.85 -5.73
C ILE A 34 -16.12 13.60 -7.24
N SER A 35 -15.73 12.42 -7.66
CA SER A 35 -15.65 12.04 -9.09
C SER A 35 -17.02 12.08 -9.78
N GLU A 36 -18.10 11.68 -9.10
CA GLU A 36 -19.47 11.70 -9.61
C GLU A 36 -20.02 13.13 -9.81
N LYS A 37 -19.42 14.16 -9.18
CA LYS A 37 -19.77 15.55 -9.42
C LYS A 37 -19.37 16.05 -10.81
N ASN A 38 -18.43 15.35 -11.48
CA ASN A 38 -17.94 15.69 -12.82
C ASN A 38 -17.54 17.16 -12.97
N ILE A 39 -16.84 17.72 -11.98
CA ILE A 39 -16.35 19.10 -12.00
C ILE A 39 -15.12 19.15 -12.90
N SER A 40 -15.25 19.80 -14.08
CA SER A 40 -14.22 19.82 -15.13
C SER A 40 -12.92 20.51 -14.70
N GLU A 41 -13.00 21.41 -13.72
CA GLU A 41 -11.89 22.17 -13.19
C GLU A 41 -11.00 21.36 -12.23
N ILE A 42 -11.45 20.18 -11.78
CA ILE A 42 -10.61 19.24 -11.02
C ILE A 42 -9.65 18.55 -11.99
N GLN A 43 -8.36 18.72 -11.72
CA GLN A 43 -7.27 18.15 -12.53
C GLN A 43 -6.86 16.77 -12.02
N ASP A 44 -6.85 16.57 -10.69
CA ASP A 44 -6.48 15.28 -10.07
C ASP A 44 -7.04 15.14 -8.65
N ILE A 45 -7.27 13.89 -8.23
CA ILE A 45 -7.75 13.52 -6.91
C ILE A 45 -6.84 12.42 -6.35
N VAL A 46 -6.05 12.74 -5.33
CA VAL A 46 -5.04 11.85 -4.77
C VAL A 46 -5.43 11.41 -3.36
N PRO A 47 -5.84 10.16 -3.18
CA PRO A 47 -6.15 9.63 -1.85
C PRO A 47 -4.87 9.27 -1.09
N SER A 48 -4.98 9.29 0.23
CA SER A 48 -3.99 8.75 1.14
C SER A 48 -4.69 7.98 2.27
N TYR A 49 -3.95 7.56 3.33
CA TYR A 49 -4.53 6.80 4.45
C TYR A 49 -5.79 7.40 5.06
N ARG A 50 -5.84 8.74 5.20
CA ARG A 50 -6.92 9.46 5.88
C ARG A 50 -7.16 10.86 5.31
N ALA A 51 -6.77 11.08 4.08
CA ALA A 51 -6.96 12.37 3.44
C ALA A 51 -7.10 12.22 1.92
N ILE A 52 -7.70 13.23 1.31
CA ILE A 52 -7.79 13.37 -0.14
C ILE A 52 -7.23 14.73 -0.50
N LEU A 53 -6.22 14.75 -1.39
CA LEU A 53 -5.71 15.96 -2.01
C LEU A 53 -6.42 16.16 -3.35
N ILE A 54 -6.91 17.36 -3.61
CA ILE A 54 -7.58 17.73 -4.87
C ILE A 54 -6.78 18.85 -5.51
N TYR A 55 -6.30 18.60 -6.72
CA TYR A 55 -5.72 19.62 -7.62
C TYR A 55 -6.79 20.18 -8.54
N PHE A 56 -6.83 21.48 -8.70
CA PHE A 56 -7.81 22.16 -9.55
C PHE A 56 -7.21 23.36 -10.26
N ASP A 57 -7.88 23.81 -11.33
CA ASP A 57 -7.51 25.01 -12.09
C ASP A 57 -8.05 26.27 -11.37
N ASP A 58 -7.16 26.99 -10.71
CA ASP A 58 -7.47 28.21 -9.96
C ASP A 58 -7.83 29.41 -10.85
N GLN A 59 -7.53 29.34 -12.15
CA GLN A 59 -7.94 30.35 -13.12
C GLN A 59 -9.42 30.17 -13.55
N ALA A 60 -9.92 28.94 -13.46
CA ALA A 60 -11.28 28.58 -13.86
C ALA A 60 -12.26 28.58 -12.69
N ILE A 61 -11.82 28.18 -11.48
CA ILE A 61 -12.68 28.11 -10.29
C ILE A 61 -11.91 28.52 -9.03
N SER A 62 -12.54 29.28 -8.13
CA SER A 62 -11.96 29.54 -6.81
C SER A 62 -12.11 28.33 -5.89
N ALA A 63 -11.16 28.13 -4.95
CA ALA A 63 -11.23 27.04 -3.99
C ALA A 63 -12.53 27.05 -3.15
N SER A 64 -13.03 28.23 -2.78
CA SER A 64 -14.30 28.36 -2.04
C SER A 64 -15.50 27.88 -2.89
N LYS A 65 -15.51 28.21 -4.19
CA LYS A 65 -16.57 27.76 -5.10
C LYS A 65 -16.48 26.28 -5.39
N LEU A 66 -15.26 25.74 -5.50
CA LEU A 66 -15.04 24.31 -5.62
C LEU A 66 -15.61 23.55 -4.41
N ILE A 67 -15.30 23.99 -3.18
CA ILE A 67 -15.82 23.38 -1.95
C ILE A 67 -17.35 23.42 -1.90
N GLU A 68 -17.97 24.53 -2.32
CA GLU A 68 -19.43 24.63 -2.43
C GLU A 68 -20.00 23.59 -3.41
N ASN A 69 -19.37 23.45 -4.61
CA ASN A 69 -19.81 22.53 -5.65
C ASN A 69 -19.61 21.05 -5.26
N LEU A 70 -18.62 20.75 -4.42
CA LEU A 70 -18.39 19.40 -3.88
C LEU A 70 -19.51 18.92 -2.96
N GLU A 71 -20.29 19.84 -2.38
CA GLU A 71 -21.41 19.52 -1.48
C GLU A 71 -21.05 18.53 -0.37
N LEU A 72 -19.87 18.69 0.24
CA LEU A 72 -19.30 17.73 1.19
C LEU A 72 -20.21 17.46 2.40
N THR A 73 -21.06 18.43 2.77
CA THR A 73 -22.04 18.29 3.87
C THR A 73 -23.20 17.33 3.55
N LYS A 74 -23.39 16.99 2.27
CA LYS A 74 -24.41 16.03 1.83
C LYS A 74 -23.88 14.60 1.75
N PHE A 75 -22.58 14.41 1.92
CA PHE A 75 -22.00 13.07 2.01
C PHE A 75 -22.41 12.41 3.34
N ASP A 76 -22.97 11.22 3.28
CA ASP A 76 -23.41 10.46 4.45
C ASP A 76 -22.88 9.00 4.44
N ASP A 77 -23.06 8.31 5.56
CA ASP A 77 -22.58 6.93 5.74
C ASP A 77 -23.20 5.93 4.77
N LYS A 78 -24.35 6.25 4.13
CA LYS A 78 -24.98 5.37 3.12
C LYS A 78 -24.20 5.29 1.82
N ASN A 79 -23.26 6.23 1.64
CA ASN A 79 -22.37 6.25 0.48
C ASN A 79 -21.07 5.46 0.70
N ILE A 80 -20.88 4.85 1.88
CA ILE A 80 -19.67 4.09 2.19
C ILE A 80 -19.61 2.81 1.36
N ILE A 81 -18.50 2.66 0.63
CA ILE A 81 -18.19 1.47 -0.17
C ILE A 81 -17.64 0.39 0.75
N ASP A 82 -18.25 -0.79 0.73
CA ASP A 82 -17.68 -1.96 1.41
C ASP A 82 -16.57 -2.58 0.56
N VAL A 83 -15.32 -2.29 0.93
CA VAL A 83 -14.14 -2.81 0.24
C VAL A 83 -13.91 -4.30 0.48
N LYS A 84 -14.63 -4.92 1.41
CA LYS A 84 -14.54 -6.37 1.67
C LYS A 84 -15.37 -7.20 0.68
N ARG A 85 -16.34 -6.58 0.01
CA ARG A 85 -17.33 -7.28 -0.80
C ARG A 85 -16.76 -8.07 -1.99
N HIS A 86 -15.58 -7.67 -2.48
CA HIS A 86 -14.84 -8.37 -3.54
C HIS A 86 -13.35 -8.26 -3.26
N LYS A 87 -12.90 -9.08 -2.29
CA LYS A 87 -11.52 -9.03 -1.83
C LYS A 87 -10.61 -9.72 -2.85
N ARG A 88 -9.82 -8.94 -3.58
CA ARG A 88 -8.76 -9.43 -4.46
C ARG A 88 -7.46 -9.48 -3.68
N ILE A 89 -6.90 -10.68 -3.49
CA ILE A 89 -5.70 -10.94 -2.71
C ILE A 89 -4.57 -11.34 -3.64
N ILE A 90 -3.44 -10.66 -3.55
CA ILE A 90 -2.22 -11.01 -4.26
C ILE A 90 -1.28 -11.73 -3.30
N LYS A 91 -1.04 -13.02 -3.55
CA LYS A 91 -0.15 -13.86 -2.75
C LYS A 91 1.29 -13.64 -3.18
N ILE A 92 2.09 -13.07 -2.30
CA ILE A 92 3.49 -12.73 -2.55
C ILE A 92 4.42 -13.70 -1.82
N PRO A 93 5.17 -14.56 -2.54
CA PRO A 93 6.20 -15.43 -1.96
C PRO A 93 7.37 -14.61 -1.43
N VAL A 94 7.82 -14.88 -0.22
CA VAL A 94 8.93 -14.16 0.42
C VAL A 94 9.93 -15.15 1.03
N ARG A 95 11.21 -14.99 0.71
CA ARG A 95 12.29 -15.63 1.45
C ARG A 95 12.72 -14.70 2.58
N TYR A 96 12.51 -15.16 3.83
CA TYR A 96 12.84 -14.39 5.03
C TYR A 96 14.25 -14.68 5.53
N GLY A 97 14.86 -13.69 6.20
CA GLY A 97 16.14 -13.81 6.89
C GLY A 97 17.36 -13.96 6.00
N GLY A 98 18.51 -14.14 6.62
CA GLY A 98 19.79 -14.25 5.96
C GLY A 98 20.08 -13.06 5.04
N GLU A 99 20.62 -13.29 3.85
CA GLU A 99 20.90 -12.23 2.87
C GLU A 99 19.63 -11.58 2.28
N PHE A 100 18.46 -12.22 2.40
CA PHE A 100 17.19 -11.73 1.90
C PHE A 100 16.50 -10.78 2.90
N GLY A 101 16.70 -11.01 4.20
CA GLY A 101 16.11 -10.23 5.29
C GLY A 101 17.13 -9.96 6.39
N PRO A 102 18.15 -9.11 6.13
CA PRO A 102 19.29 -8.91 7.04
C PRO A 102 18.92 -8.31 8.40
N ASP A 103 17.71 -7.79 8.58
CA ASP A 103 17.29 -7.13 9.81
C ASP A 103 16.24 -7.96 10.61
N ILE A 104 15.94 -9.20 10.19
CA ILE A 104 14.90 -9.98 10.87
C ILE A 104 15.25 -10.30 12.32
N GLU A 105 16.54 -10.53 12.61
CA GLU A 105 17.04 -10.75 13.96
C GLU A 105 16.89 -9.49 14.81
N GLU A 106 17.15 -8.30 14.25
CA GLU A 106 16.98 -7.02 14.95
C GLU A 106 15.49 -6.76 15.28
N VAL A 107 14.57 -7.09 14.33
CA VAL A 107 13.13 -7.01 14.57
C VAL A 107 12.69 -7.98 15.65
N ALA A 108 13.20 -9.20 15.65
CA ALA A 108 12.89 -10.24 16.64
C ALA A 108 13.37 -9.84 18.03
N GLU A 109 14.61 -9.37 18.15
CA GLU A 109 15.21 -8.91 19.41
C GLU A 109 14.47 -7.70 19.98
N TYR A 110 14.19 -6.68 19.14
CA TYR A 110 13.47 -5.48 19.54
C TYR A 110 12.10 -5.81 20.15
N ASN A 111 11.39 -6.77 19.58
CA ASN A 111 10.04 -7.18 20.01
C ASN A 111 10.05 -8.36 20.99
N GLN A 112 11.23 -8.87 21.41
CA GLN A 112 11.39 -9.98 22.35
C GLN A 112 10.66 -11.27 21.91
N ILE A 113 10.69 -11.56 20.62
CA ILE A 113 10.13 -12.76 19.99
C ILE A 113 11.18 -13.46 19.11
N SER A 114 10.91 -14.70 18.70
CA SER A 114 11.81 -15.41 17.77
C SER A 114 11.62 -14.96 16.32
N THR A 115 12.63 -15.12 15.48
CA THR A 115 12.52 -14.88 14.04
C THR A 115 11.40 -15.69 13.39
N LYS A 116 11.18 -16.93 13.88
CA LYS A 116 10.05 -17.76 13.45
C LYS A 116 8.71 -17.07 13.75
N GLN A 117 8.54 -16.51 14.94
CA GLN A 117 7.32 -15.78 15.30
C GLN A 117 7.17 -14.48 14.49
N VAL A 118 8.27 -13.81 14.11
CA VAL A 118 8.20 -12.68 13.18
C VAL A 118 7.58 -13.11 11.84
N ILE A 119 8.07 -14.22 11.28
CA ILE A 119 7.56 -14.76 10.01
C ILE A 119 6.10 -15.18 10.15
N GLU A 120 5.76 -15.98 11.15
CA GLU A 120 4.40 -16.45 11.40
C GLU A 120 3.41 -15.28 11.49
N LYS A 121 3.72 -14.27 12.30
CA LYS A 121 2.85 -13.09 12.46
C LYS A 121 2.78 -12.22 11.22
N HIS A 122 3.88 -12.08 10.48
CA HIS A 122 3.91 -11.30 9.25
C HIS A 122 3.13 -11.97 8.11
N THR A 123 3.01 -13.30 8.12
CA THR A 123 2.31 -14.07 7.09
C THR A 123 0.89 -14.49 7.48
N ASP A 124 0.45 -14.23 8.71
CA ASP A 124 -0.81 -14.73 9.29
C ASP A 124 -2.06 -14.23 8.53
N LYS A 125 -2.05 -12.96 8.11
CA LYS A 125 -3.21 -12.32 7.49
C LYS A 125 -2.84 -11.47 6.28
N PRO A 126 -3.79 -11.22 5.36
CA PRO A 126 -3.58 -10.26 4.28
C PRO A 126 -3.60 -8.83 4.79
N TYR A 127 -2.89 -7.95 4.07
CA TYR A 127 -2.74 -6.52 4.32
C TYR A 127 -3.46 -5.72 3.24
N LEU A 128 -4.33 -4.80 3.62
CA LEU A 128 -4.97 -3.87 2.69
C LEU A 128 -3.94 -2.87 2.12
N ILE A 129 -3.97 -2.66 0.81
CA ILE A 129 -3.23 -1.60 0.14
C ILE A 129 -4.05 -0.31 0.22
N TYR A 130 -3.63 0.61 1.09
CA TYR A 130 -4.30 1.90 1.25
C TYR A 130 -4.02 2.84 0.08
N MET A 131 -2.80 2.84 -0.41
CA MET A 131 -2.38 3.67 -1.54
C MET A 131 -1.09 3.13 -2.14
N LEU A 132 -0.78 3.57 -3.36
CA LEU A 132 0.52 3.41 -3.99
C LEU A 132 1.23 4.76 -4.01
N GLY A 133 2.55 4.81 -3.76
CA GLY A 133 3.28 6.08 -3.75
C GLY A 133 4.74 5.91 -3.36
N PHE A 134 5.44 7.00 -3.07
CA PHE A 134 6.87 7.07 -2.84
C PHE A 134 7.69 6.73 -4.11
N MET A 135 7.42 5.61 -4.74
CA MET A 135 7.93 5.19 -6.05
C MET A 135 6.87 4.36 -6.77
N PRO A 136 6.97 4.20 -8.12
CA PRO A 136 5.99 3.42 -8.88
C PRO A 136 5.81 2.00 -8.32
N GLY A 137 4.59 1.67 -7.91
CA GLY A 137 4.23 0.35 -7.41
C GLY A 137 4.58 0.07 -5.94
N PHE A 138 5.08 1.04 -5.16
CA PHE A 138 5.28 0.82 -3.72
C PHE A 138 3.94 0.82 -2.99
N PRO A 139 3.54 -0.29 -2.33
CA PRO A 139 2.27 -0.38 -1.62
C PRO A 139 2.44 0.08 -0.18
N TYR A 140 1.57 0.98 0.25
CA TYR A 140 1.43 1.33 1.65
C TYR A 140 0.40 0.40 2.30
N LEU A 141 0.88 -0.49 3.15
CA LEU A 141 0.11 -1.55 3.79
C LEU A 141 -0.20 -1.19 5.24
N GLY A 142 -1.41 -1.49 5.67
CA GLY A 142 -1.83 -1.33 7.07
C GLY A 142 -2.19 -2.66 7.73
N GLY A 143 -2.37 -2.62 9.05
CA GLY A 143 -2.78 -3.79 9.83
C GLY A 143 -1.64 -4.72 10.25
N LEU A 144 -0.38 -4.24 10.27
CA LEU A 144 0.73 -4.99 10.86
C LEU A 144 0.43 -5.31 12.33
N ASP A 145 0.73 -6.54 12.74
CA ASP A 145 0.60 -6.97 14.14
C ASP A 145 1.45 -6.05 15.04
N GLU A 146 0.87 -5.58 16.15
CA GLU A 146 1.53 -4.63 17.06
C GLU A 146 2.86 -5.16 17.60
N SER A 147 2.95 -6.47 17.80
CA SER A 147 4.18 -7.13 18.27
C SER A 147 5.29 -7.20 17.21
N LEU A 148 5.07 -6.68 16.01
CA LEU A 148 6.07 -6.50 14.96
C LEU A 148 6.48 -5.03 14.76
N HIS A 149 5.84 -4.09 15.47
CA HIS A 149 6.16 -2.67 15.32
C HIS A 149 7.62 -2.40 15.70
N THR A 150 8.39 -1.94 14.73
CA THR A 150 9.83 -1.70 14.89
C THR A 150 10.21 -0.37 14.25
N PRO A 151 10.94 0.50 14.95
CA PRO A 151 11.37 1.79 14.39
C PRO A 151 12.19 1.62 13.12
N ARG A 152 12.20 2.67 12.30
CA ARG A 152 13.14 2.77 11.18
C ARG A 152 14.57 2.71 11.69
N ARG A 153 15.48 2.25 10.83
CA ARG A 153 16.91 2.30 11.09
C ARG A 153 17.37 3.75 11.30
N ASN A 154 18.22 3.96 12.29
CA ASN A 154 18.85 5.26 12.53
C ASN A 154 19.78 5.65 11.38
N ASP A 155 20.41 4.66 10.72
CA ASP A 155 21.28 4.84 9.56
C ASP A 155 20.62 4.17 8.33
N PRO A 156 19.94 4.97 7.48
CA PRO A 156 19.28 4.45 6.28
C PRO A 156 20.28 3.88 5.28
N ARG A 157 19.95 2.78 4.62
CA ARG A 157 20.76 2.20 3.57
C ARG A 157 20.71 3.06 2.32
N LEU A 158 21.87 3.23 1.67
CA LEU A 158 21.96 3.89 0.37
C LEU A 158 21.28 3.08 -0.73
N LYS A 159 21.19 1.75 -0.55
CA LYS A 159 20.56 0.85 -1.50
C LYS A 159 19.83 -0.29 -0.79
N ILE A 160 18.52 -0.36 -1.02
CA ILE A 160 17.64 -1.50 -0.77
C ILE A 160 17.33 -2.12 -2.12
N LYS A 161 17.45 -3.44 -2.27
CA LYS A 161 17.18 -4.14 -3.52
C LYS A 161 15.68 -4.22 -3.79
N ALA A 162 15.30 -4.17 -5.06
CA ALA A 162 13.94 -4.49 -5.50
C ALA A 162 13.49 -5.84 -4.96
N GLY A 163 12.20 -5.96 -4.64
CA GLY A 163 11.62 -7.14 -4.01
C GLY A 163 11.79 -7.19 -2.48
N SER A 164 12.59 -6.30 -1.87
CA SER A 164 12.75 -6.30 -0.41
C SER A 164 11.44 -6.02 0.31
N VAL A 165 11.14 -6.83 1.33
CA VAL A 165 10.00 -6.68 2.23
C VAL A 165 10.52 -6.19 3.57
N GLY A 166 9.88 -5.16 4.13
CA GLY A 166 10.37 -4.54 5.34
C GLY A 166 9.30 -4.00 6.25
N ILE A 167 9.73 -3.65 7.47
CA ILE A 167 8.92 -3.06 8.54
C ILE A 167 9.47 -1.69 8.89
N ALA A 168 8.58 -0.74 9.15
CA ALA A 168 8.90 0.58 9.69
C ALA A 168 7.74 1.09 10.54
N ASN A 169 7.98 1.32 11.82
CA ASN A 169 6.97 1.66 12.82
C ASN A 169 5.84 0.62 12.81
N ASN A 170 4.62 1.02 12.54
CA ASN A 170 3.43 0.18 12.48
C ASN A 170 3.06 -0.28 11.05
N GLN A 171 4.00 -0.23 10.11
CA GLN A 171 3.77 -0.52 8.70
C GLN A 171 4.65 -1.64 8.20
N THR A 172 4.14 -2.45 7.28
CA THR A 172 4.93 -3.30 6.39
C THR A 172 4.82 -2.80 4.95
N GLY A 173 5.72 -3.23 4.08
CA GLY A 173 5.73 -2.81 2.69
C GLY A 173 6.73 -3.60 1.85
N LEU A 174 6.65 -3.38 0.54
CA LEU A 174 7.42 -4.07 -0.47
C LEU A 174 8.07 -3.05 -1.42
N TYR A 175 9.39 -3.10 -1.56
CA TYR A 175 10.14 -2.24 -2.46
C TYR A 175 10.06 -2.75 -3.91
N PRO A 176 9.37 -2.07 -4.83
CA PRO A 176 9.25 -2.51 -6.21
C PRO A 176 10.51 -2.32 -7.04
N LEU A 177 11.37 -1.36 -6.64
CA LEU A 177 12.59 -0.96 -7.32
C LEU A 177 13.73 -0.77 -6.33
N ASP A 178 14.97 -0.79 -6.82
CA ASP A 178 16.15 -0.41 -6.04
C ASP A 178 16.03 1.04 -5.58
N SER A 179 16.21 1.30 -4.29
CA SER A 179 16.14 2.66 -3.72
C SER A 179 16.89 2.79 -2.41
N PRO A 180 17.23 4.00 -1.97
CA PRO A 180 17.59 4.24 -0.58
C PRO A 180 16.40 3.98 0.35
N GLY A 181 16.66 3.65 1.63
CA GLY A 181 15.61 3.50 2.62
C GLY A 181 16.07 3.10 4.00
N GLY A 182 15.25 3.41 5.00
CA GLY A 182 15.54 3.15 6.41
C GLY A 182 14.62 2.11 7.06
N TRP A 183 13.95 1.27 6.26
CA TRP A 183 13.11 0.20 6.80
C TRP A 183 13.94 -0.99 7.24
N GLN A 184 13.45 -1.73 8.23
CA GLN A 184 14.01 -3.00 8.67
C GLN A 184 13.65 -4.07 7.64
N ILE A 185 14.61 -4.56 6.87
CA ILE A 185 14.38 -5.53 5.80
C ILE A 185 14.36 -6.94 6.40
N ILE A 186 13.19 -7.58 6.36
CA ILE A 186 12.93 -8.91 6.94
C ILE A 186 12.92 -10.04 5.93
N GLY A 187 12.75 -9.71 4.62
CA GLY A 187 12.72 -10.72 3.56
C GLY A 187 12.80 -10.08 2.18
N ARG A 188 12.78 -10.93 1.14
CA ARG A 188 12.72 -10.50 -0.25
C ARG A 188 11.88 -11.46 -1.08
N THR A 189 11.09 -10.91 -1.99
CA THR A 189 10.33 -11.68 -3.00
C THR A 189 11.11 -11.73 -4.32
N PRO A 190 11.01 -12.84 -5.07
CA PRO A 190 11.50 -12.90 -6.44
C PRO A 190 10.54 -12.24 -7.44
N ILE A 191 9.33 -11.85 -7.00
CA ILE A 191 8.29 -11.32 -7.87
C ILE A 191 8.58 -9.87 -8.29
N THR A 192 8.60 -9.60 -9.59
CA THR A 192 8.65 -8.25 -10.14
C THR A 192 7.26 -7.63 -10.09
N VAL A 193 6.95 -6.90 -9.02
CA VAL A 193 5.61 -6.31 -8.78
C VAL A 193 5.31 -5.09 -9.65
N PHE A 194 6.34 -4.37 -10.10
CA PHE A 194 6.24 -3.25 -11.03
C PHE A 194 7.09 -3.49 -12.27
N SER A 195 6.53 -3.25 -13.44
CA SER A 195 7.26 -3.29 -14.71
C SER A 195 6.64 -2.32 -15.72
N SER A 196 7.45 -1.44 -16.29
CA SER A 196 7.02 -0.54 -17.36
C SER A 196 6.67 -1.27 -18.67
N LYS A 197 7.03 -2.56 -18.79
CA LYS A 197 6.75 -3.42 -19.94
C LYS A 197 5.45 -4.21 -19.81
N ARG A 198 4.82 -4.20 -18.62
CA ARG A 198 3.58 -4.92 -18.34
C ARG A 198 2.38 -3.97 -18.39
N ASN A 199 1.21 -4.48 -18.78
CA ASN A 199 -0.07 -3.78 -18.68
C ASN A 199 -1.08 -4.66 -17.92
N PRO A 200 -1.56 -4.23 -16.73
CA PRO A 200 -1.16 -3.03 -15.97
C PRO A 200 0.30 -3.13 -15.48
N MET A 201 0.96 -1.98 -15.27
CA MET A 201 2.37 -1.92 -14.85
C MET A 201 2.62 -2.51 -13.47
N THR A 202 1.61 -2.49 -12.59
CA THR A 202 1.63 -3.06 -11.22
C THR A 202 0.80 -4.33 -11.18
N LEU A 203 1.13 -5.26 -10.26
CA LEU A 203 0.35 -6.48 -10.02
C LEU A 203 -0.91 -6.22 -9.20
N TYR A 204 -0.98 -5.08 -8.54
CA TYR A 204 -2.01 -4.68 -7.59
C TYR A 204 -2.32 -3.19 -7.72
N GLU A 205 -3.44 -2.80 -7.15
CA GLU A 205 -3.90 -1.42 -7.05
C GLU A 205 -4.35 -1.10 -5.62
N ALA A 206 -4.62 0.19 -5.32
CA ALA A 206 -5.21 0.56 -4.03
C ALA A 206 -6.58 -0.11 -3.87
N GLY A 207 -6.83 -0.70 -2.70
CA GLY A 207 -8.01 -1.51 -2.41
C GLY A 207 -7.78 -3.02 -2.55
N ASP A 208 -6.77 -3.45 -3.25
CA ASP A 208 -6.33 -4.85 -3.21
C ASP A 208 -5.69 -5.20 -1.87
N TRP A 209 -5.48 -6.50 -1.68
CA TRP A 209 -4.83 -7.04 -0.49
C TRP A 209 -3.56 -7.79 -0.88
N ILE A 210 -2.52 -7.71 -0.05
CA ILE A 210 -1.32 -8.53 -0.17
C ILE A 210 -1.28 -9.54 0.96
N GLN A 211 -1.14 -10.82 0.61
CA GLN A 211 -0.86 -11.91 1.53
C GLN A 211 0.57 -12.40 1.29
N PHE A 212 1.47 -12.13 2.23
CA PHE A 212 2.81 -12.72 2.19
C PHE A 212 2.76 -14.17 2.62
N TYR A 213 3.64 -14.99 2.04
CA TYR A 213 3.88 -16.37 2.50
C TYR A 213 5.35 -16.73 2.38
N GLU A 214 5.82 -17.56 3.31
CA GLU A 214 7.21 -17.99 3.35
C GLU A 214 7.52 -19.00 2.26
N ILE A 215 8.69 -18.84 1.62
CA ILE A 215 9.31 -19.82 0.71
C ILE A 215 10.76 -20.07 1.11
N ASP A 216 11.29 -21.24 0.73
CA ASP A 216 12.69 -21.56 0.88
C ASP A 216 13.55 -20.95 -0.26
N GLU A 217 14.88 -21.05 -0.13
CA GLU A 217 15.81 -20.51 -1.13
C GLU A 217 15.73 -21.24 -2.48
N LYS A 218 15.41 -22.54 -2.47
CA LYS A 218 15.25 -23.33 -3.70
C LYS A 218 14.02 -22.87 -4.48
N GLN A 219 12.91 -22.66 -3.79
CA GLN A 219 11.68 -22.12 -4.36
C GLN A 219 11.90 -20.70 -4.89
N TYR A 220 12.63 -19.86 -4.13
CA TYR A 220 12.98 -18.50 -4.56
C TYR A 220 13.72 -18.50 -5.90
N LYS A 221 14.81 -19.30 -5.99
CA LYS A 221 15.62 -19.43 -7.23
C LYS A 221 14.84 -20.03 -8.39
N GLN A 222 13.91 -20.95 -8.11
CA GLN A 222 13.06 -21.54 -9.15
C GLN A 222 12.11 -20.49 -9.72
N ILE A 223 11.45 -19.70 -8.88
CA ILE A 223 10.55 -18.63 -9.32
C ILE A 223 11.33 -17.56 -10.12
N GLU A 224 12.51 -17.13 -9.66
CA GLU A 224 13.36 -16.20 -10.43
C GLU A 224 13.67 -16.76 -11.83
N LYS A 225 14.03 -18.03 -11.93
CA LYS A 225 14.32 -18.69 -13.20
C LYS A 225 13.08 -18.71 -14.11
N ASP A 226 11.93 -19.09 -13.55
CA ASP A 226 10.68 -19.17 -14.32
C ASP A 226 10.23 -17.80 -14.84
N ILE A 227 10.47 -16.71 -14.07
CA ILE A 227 10.22 -15.34 -14.51
C ILE A 227 11.18 -14.95 -15.65
N LEU A 228 12.48 -15.27 -15.53
CA LEU A 228 13.48 -14.98 -16.56
C LEU A 228 13.23 -15.73 -17.88
N GLU A 229 12.63 -16.93 -17.80
CA GLU A 229 12.30 -17.78 -18.93
C GLU A 229 10.87 -17.53 -19.48
N ASP A 230 10.16 -16.50 -19.01
CA ASP A 230 8.75 -16.18 -19.36
C ASP A 230 7.78 -17.35 -19.11
N LYS A 231 8.08 -18.21 -18.13
CA LYS A 231 7.25 -19.37 -17.75
C LYS A 231 6.34 -19.10 -16.56
N PHE A 232 6.62 -18.04 -15.81
CA PHE A 232 5.87 -17.72 -14.60
C PHE A 232 4.54 -17.02 -14.93
N ASN A 233 3.45 -17.64 -14.48
CA ASN A 233 2.11 -17.04 -14.65
C ASN A 233 1.75 -16.16 -13.45
N PHE A 234 1.83 -14.85 -13.60
CA PHE A 234 1.48 -13.89 -12.55
C PHE A 234 0.00 -13.94 -12.11
N ALA A 235 -0.89 -14.47 -12.96
CA ALA A 235 -2.30 -14.63 -12.58
C ALA A 235 -2.49 -15.64 -11.45
N ASP A 236 -1.58 -16.60 -11.28
CA ASP A 236 -1.64 -17.61 -10.22
C ASP A 236 -1.39 -17.01 -8.82
N LEU A 237 -0.87 -15.78 -8.76
CA LEU A 237 -0.72 -15.04 -7.50
C LEU A 237 -2.05 -14.44 -7.01
N VAL A 238 -3.06 -14.36 -7.87
CA VAL A 238 -4.32 -13.65 -7.56
C VAL A 238 -5.37 -14.63 -7.09
N VAL A 239 -5.93 -14.35 -5.90
CA VAL A 239 -7.09 -15.06 -5.35
C VAL A 239 -8.21 -14.05 -5.14
N THR A 240 -9.41 -14.36 -5.58
CA THR A 240 -10.60 -13.56 -5.32
C THR A 240 -11.46 -14.27 -4.29
N GLU A 241 -11.67 -13.65 -3.14
CA GLU A 241 -12.63 -14.09 -2.13
C GLU A 241 -13.92 -13.31 -2.34
N ASN A 242 -15.01 -14.02 -2.57
CA ASN A 242 -16.36 -13.44 -2.53
C ASN A 242 -16.91 -13.70 -1.13
N ASP A 243 -17.14 -12.65 -0.35
CA ASP A 243 -17.92 -12.77 0.88
C ASP A 243 -19.38 -13.13 0.50
N TYR A 244 -19.82 -14.30 0.96
CA TYR A 244 -21.22 -14.78 0.84
C TYR A 244 -22.09 -14.21 1.95
#